data_83f4802a6429328842c7ef5c2cf73225
#
_entry.id   83f4802a6429328842c7ef5c2cf73225
#
_cell.length_a   1.000
_cell.length_b   1.000
_cell.length_c   1.000
_cell.angle_alpha   90.00
_cell.angle_beta   90.00
_cell.angle_gamma   90.00
#
_symmetry.space_group_name_H-M   'P 1'
#
loop_
_entity.id
_entity.type
_entity.pdbx_description
1 polymer ?
#
loop_
_entity_poly.entity_id
_entity_poly.type
_entity_poly.pdbx_seq_one_letter_code
_entity_poly.pdbx_strand_id
1 'polypeptide(L)'
;MIERVSGIYDGRNKSSAYKDLVWTVATSSDISVGLEEQTKLTLDTIQANLVELGSDKTRIVSAQVYIADMAKKSLMDSVWKSWFGPNPEHWPQRACLGVNLEGDVLIEVTVTAVRS
;
A
#
# COMPACT_ATOMS: atom_id res chain seq x y z
N MET A 1 -7.54 -9.07 21.11
CA MET A 1 -8.48 -9.55 20.07
C MET A 1 -8.10 -8.92 18.73
N ILE A 2 -8.18 -9.70 17.67
CA ILE A 2 -7.87 -9.18 16.34
C ILE A 2 -9.04 -8.33 15.85
N GLU A 3 -8.73 -7.09 15.44
CA GLU A 3 -9.69 -6.23 14.75
C GLU A 3 -9.60 -6.51 13.25
N ARG A 4 -10.72 -6.52 12.57
CA ARG A 4 -10.79 -6.81 11.14
C ARG A 4 -11.69 -5.79 10.47
N VAL A 5 -11.26 -5.30 9.29
CA VAL A 5 -12.06 -4.36 8.50
C VAL A 5 -12.33 -4.99 7.14
N SER A 6 -13.60 -5.17 6.84
CA SER A 6 -14.02 -5.81 5.59
C SER A 6 -13.71 -4.92 4.39
N GLY A 7 -13.32 -5.56 3.29
CA GLY A 7 -13.29 -4.95 1.97
C GLY A 7 -14.50 -5.42 1.16
N ILE A 8 -14.36 -5.35 -0.17
CA ILE A 8 -15.44 -5.67 -1.10
C ILE A 8 -15.43 -7.14 -1.55
N TYR A 9 -14.41 -7.92 -1.17
CA TYR A 9 -14.26 -9.30 -1.64
C TYR A 9 -14.57 -10.31 -0.56
N ASP A 10 -15.14 -11.44 -0.96
CA ASP A 10 -15.37 -12.58 -0.07
C ASP A 10 -14.05 -13.25 0.33
N GLY A 11 -14.05 -13.83 1.51
CA GLY A 11 -12.95 -14.66 1.98
C GLY A 11 -11.75 -13.90 2.53
N ARG A 12 -11.79 -12.57 2.52
CA ARG A 12 -10.69 -11.75 3.06
C ARG A 12 -11.14 -10.37 3.48
N ASN A 13 -10.42 -9.79 4.42
CA ASN A 13 -10.57 -8.41 4.83
C ASN A 13 -9.48 -7.54 4.20
N LYS A 14 -9.71 -6.24 4.09
CA LYS A 14 -8.69 -5.31 3.57
C LYS A 14 -7.66 -4.96 4.63
N SER A 15 -8.03 -5.00 5.91
CA SER A 15 -7.13 -4.63 7.00
C SER A 15 -7.37 -5.50 8.22
N SER A 16 -6.32 -5.66 9.01
CA SER A 16 -6.37 -6.29 10.32
C SER A 16 -5.49 -5.50 11.28
N ALA A 17 -5.82 -5.54 12.56
CA ALA A 17 -5.00 -4.95 13.60
C ALA A 17 -4.99 -5.83 14.84
N TYR A 18 -3.87 -5.87 15.53
CA TYR A 18 -3.70 -6.56 16.78
C TYR A 18 -2.70 -5.79 17.64
N LYS A 19 -3.14 -5.39 18.83
CA LYS A 19 -2.35 -4.54 19.71
C LYS A 19 -1.90 -3.28 18.94
N ASP A 20 -0.62 -3.01 18.87
CA ASP A 20 -0.08 -1.80 18.24
C ASP A 20 0.24 -1.97 16.74
N LEU A 21 -0.14 -3.10 16.14
CA LEU A 21 0.19 -3.39 14.75
C LEU A 21 -1.04 -3.36 13.86
N VAL A 22 -0.86 -2.84 12.65
CA VAL A 22 -1.87 -2.76 11.61
C VAL A 22 -1.32 -3.34 10.32
N TRP A 23 -2.12 -4.17 9.65
CA TRP A 23 -1.81 -4.72 8.34
C TRP A 23 -2.90 -4.30 7.36
N THR A 24 -2.51 -3.85 6.18
CA THR A 24 -3.47 -3.52 5.13
C THR A 24 -2.90 -3.79 3.75
N VAL A 25 -3.78 -3.95 2.78
CA VAL A 25 -3.45 -4.18 1.38
C VAL A 25 -4.32 -3.29 0.51
N ALA A 26 -3.78 -2.80 -0.59
CA ALA A 26 -4.55 -2.03 -1.55
C ALA A 26 -4.04 -2.20 -2.97
N THR A 27 -4.95 -2.03 -3.90
CA THR A 27 -4.69 -1.77 -5.32
C THR A 27 -5.30 -0.42 -5.67
N SER A 28 -5.13 0.03 -6.91
CA SER A 28 -5.69 1.32 -7.34
C SER A 28 -7.22 1.28 -7.37
N SER A 29 -7.84 2.37 -6.94
CA SER A 29 -9.29 2.57 -7.07
C SER A 29 -9.74 2.80 -8.52
N ASP A 30 -8.81 3.08 -9.42
CA ASP A 30 -9.06 3.25 -10.84
C ASP A 30 -7.97 2.50 -11.62
N ILE A 31 -8.34 1.42 -12.31
CA ILE A 31 -7.39 0.60 -13.07
C ILE A 31 -7.36 0.95 -14.56
N SER A 32 -8.05 2.01 -14.98
CA SER A 32 -8.00 2.51 -16.35
C SER A 32 -6.80 3.43 -16.61
N VAL A 33 -6.10 3.84 -15.56
CA VAL A 33 -4.96 4.77 -15.63
C VAL A 33 -3.63 4.02 -15.60
N GLY A 34 -2.54 4.73 -15.89
CA GLY A 34 -1.20 4.15 -15.93
C GLY A 34 -0.59 3.93 -14.55
N LEU A 35 0.65 3.40 -14.54
CA LEU A 35 1.32 2.98 -13.31
C LEU A 35 1.51 4.13 -12.30
N GLU A 36 1.88 5.31 -12.77
CA GLU A 36 2.11 6.44 -11.87
C GLU A 36 0.85 6.83 -11.11
N GLU A 37 -0.27 6.99 -11.82
CA GLU A 37 -1.55 7.33 -11.20
C GLU A 37 -2.06 6.17 -10.35
N GLN A 38 -1.93 4.92 -10.81
CA GLN A 38 -2.31 3.76 -9.98
C GLN A 38 -1.48 3.72 -8.70
N THR A 39 -0.19 4.04 -8.76
CA THR A 39 0.66 4.09 -7.55
C THR A 39 0.12 5.12 -6.56
N LYS A 40 -0.20 6.32 -7.02
CA LYS A 40 -0.75 7.36 -6.14
C LYS A 40 -2.07 6.93 -5.51
N LEU A 41 -2.99 6.42 -6.30
CA LEU A 41 -4.30 5.99 -5.82
C LEU A 41 -4.20 4.81 -4.84
N THR A 42 -3.28 3.87 -5.11
CA THR A 42 -3.01 2.75 -4.20
C THR A 42 -2.50 3.25 -2.86
N LEU A 43 -1.53 4.16 -2.86
CA LEU A 43 -0.96 4.71 -1.64
C LEU A 43 -1.98 5.57 -0.87
N ASP A 44 -2.82 6.33 -1.57
CA ASP A 44 -3.91 7.08 -0.93
C ASP A 44 -4.89 6.14 -0.22
N THR A 45 -5.19 4.99 -0.82
CA THR A 45 -6.04 3.97 -0.20
C THR A 45 -5.35 3.36 1.04
N ILE A 46 -4.05 3.07 0.95
CA ILE A 46 -3.25 2.60 2.10
C ILE A 46 -3.36 3.61 3.26
N GLN A 47 -3.20 4.91 2.98
CA GLN A 47 -3.31 5.94 4.01
C GLN A 47 -4.70 5.94 4.65
N ALA A 48 -5.75 5.89 3.85
CA ALA A 48 -7.12 5.86 4.37
C ALA A 48 -7.36 4.64 5.26
N ASN A 49 -6.88 3.47 4.84
CA ASN A 49 -7.01 2.23 5.60
C ASN A 49 -6.25 2.30 6.93
N LEU A 50 -5.07 2.91 6.94
CA LEU A 50 -4.28 3.08 8.17
C LEU A 50 -4.95 4.05 9.14
N VAL A 51 -5.44 5.17 8.66
CA VAL A 51 -6.14 6.16 9.49
C VAL A 51 -7.36 5.55 10.17
N GLU A 52 -8.09 4.71 9.47
CA GLU A 52 -9.27 4.00 10.00
C GLU A 52 -8.93 3.18 11.24
N LEU A 53 -7.70 2.66 11.34
CA LEU A 53 -7.25 1.83 12.45
C LEU A 53 -6.26 2.54 13.39
N GLY A 54 -6.17 3.87 13.31
CA GLY A 54 -5.38 4.68 14.24
C GLY A 54 -3.90 4.81 13.90
N SER A 55 -3.53 4.55 12.65
CA SER A 55 -2.16 4.75 12.16
C SER A 55 -2.14 5.80 11.05
N ASP A 56 -1.02 5.95 10.37
CA ASP A 56 -0.87 6.83 9.21
C ASP A 56 0.40 6.47 8.44
N LYS A 57 0.62 7.15 7.30
CA LYS A 57 1.72 6.84 6.39
C LYS A 57 3.12 7.07 6.98
N THR A 58 3.25 7.88 8.03
CA THR A 58 4.54 8.13 8.67
C THR A 58 4.94 7.02 9.63
N ARG A 59 4.07 6.05 9.84
CA ARG A 59 4.22 4.98 10.83
C ARG A 59 4.27 3.59 10.20
N ILE A 60 4.48 3.50 8.89
CA ILE A 60 4.63 2.24 8.19
C ILE A 60 6.03 1.69 8.48
N VAL A 61 6.08 0.47 9.01
CA VAL A 61 7.33 -0.22 9.35
C VAL A 61 7.90 -0.92 8.13
N SER A 62 7.05 -1.63 7.39
CA SER A 62 7.48 -2.36 6.20
C SER A 62 6.40 -2.34 5.12
N ALA A 63 6.85 -2.43 3.88
CA ALA A 63 5.97 -2.47 2.72
C ALA A 63 6.49 -3.48 1.70
N GLN A 64 5.57 -4.18 1.03
CA GLN A 64 5.86 -5.01 -0.13
C GLN A 64 5.09 -4.41 -1.30
N VAL A 65 5.81 -4.13 -2.38
CA VAL A 65 5.26 -3.56 -3.60
C VAL A 65 5.36 -4.60 -4.71
N TYR A 66 4.22 -4.90 -5.31
CA TYR A 66 4.12 -5.82 -6.44
C TYR A 66 3.72 -5.02 -7.66
N ILE A 67 4.53 -5.08 -8.73
CA ILE A 67 4.23 -4.38 -9.98
C ILE A 67 4.22 -5.34 -11.15
N ALA A 68 3.34 -5.06 -12.11
CA ALA A 68 3.16 -5.95 -13.26
C ALA A 68 4.34 -5.90 -14.24
N ASP A 69 5.07 -4.78 -14.30
CA ASP A 69 6.19 -4.59 -15.23
C ASP A 69 7.37 -3.92 -14.53
N MET A 70 8.39 -4.72 -14.20
CA MET A 70 9.60 -4.22 -13.52
C MET A 70 10.40 -3.24 -14.38
N ALA A 71 10.24 -3.27 -15.70
CA ALA A 71 10.91 -2.29 -16.57
C ALA A 71 10.45 -0.85 -16.29
N LYS A 72 9.28 -0.69 -15.65
CA LYS A 72 8.70 0.61 -15.30
C LYS A 72 8.87 0.98 -13.83
N LYS A 73 9.68 0.25 -13.10
CA LYS A 73 9.88 0.47 -11.66
C LYS A 73 10.25 1.92 -11.32
N SER A 74 11.04 2.59 -12.16
CA SER A 74 11.45 3.97 -11.92
C SER A 74 10.27 4.96 -11.91
N LEU A 75 9.21 4.69 -12.65
CA LEU A 75 7.99 5.52 -12.63
C LEU A 75 7.27 5.37 -11.28
N MET A 76 7.17 4.15 -10.79
CA MET A 76 6.61 3.87 -9.46
C MET A 76 7.46 4.52 -8.37
N ASP A 77 8.78 4.34 -8.41
CA ASP A 77 9.70 4.89 -7.42
C ASP A 77 9.59 6.41 -7.31
N SER A 78 9.38 7.10 -8.42
CA SER A 78 9.24 8.56 -8.45
C SER A 78 7.99 9.01 -7.68
N VAL A 79 6.87 8.35 -7.90
CA VAL A 79 5.61 8.64 -7.17
C VAL A 79 5.74 8.27 -5.70
N TRP A 80 6.33 7.12 -5.39
CA TRP A 80 6.59 6.65 -4.04
C TRP A 80 7.37 7.70 -3.24
N LYS A 81 8.48 8.16 -3.80
CA LYS A 81 9.35 9.14 -3.17
C LYS A 81 8.62 10.45 -2.89
N SER A 82 7.87 10.94 -3.87
CA SER A 82 7.09 12.16 -3.72
C SER A 82 6.01 12.02 -2.64
N TRP A 83 5.34 10.86 -2.59
CA TRP A 83 4.25 10.61 -1.66
C TRP A 83 4.73 10.52 -0.21
N PHE A 84 5.83 9.82 0.04
CA PHE A 84 6.40 9.71 1.39
C PHE A 84 7.13 10.98 1.83
N GLY A 85 7.63 11.78 0.90
CA GLY A 85 8.33 13.02 1.20
C GLY A 85 9.81 12.83 1.53
N PRO A 86 10.51 13.93 1.90
CA PRO A 86 11.97 13.93 1.99
C PRO A 86 12.54 13.47 3.34
N ASN A 87 11.71 13.23 4.35
CA ASN A 87 12.19 12.83 5.66
C ASN A 87 12.41 11.32 5.74
N PRO A 88 13.68 10.84 5.83
CA PRO A 88 13.94 9.40 5.87
C PRO A 88 13.36 8.69 7.09
N GLU A 89 13.03 9.41 8.16
CA GLU A 89 12.35 8.82 9.32
C GLU A 89 10.92 8.37 9.01
N HIS A 90 10.37 8.80 7.87
CA HIS A 90 9.05 8.38 7.40
C HIS A 90 9.10 7.26 6.36
N TRP A 91 10.28 6.83 5.94
CA TRP A 91 10.42 5.81 4.90
C TRP A 91 10.37 4.41 5.49
N PRO A 92 9.47 3.55 5.02
CA PRO A 92 9.45 2.15 5.48
C PRO A 92 10.59 1.34 4.87
N GLN A 93 10.90 0.21 5.49
CA GLN A 93 11.63 -0.84 4.81
C GLN A 93 10.74 -1.36 3.67
N ARG A 94 11.29 -1.58 2.47
CA ARG A 94 10.49 -1.94 1.30
C ARG A 94 11.14 -3.01 0.45
N ALA A 95 10.33 -3.99 0.01
CA ALA A 95 10.67 -4.87 -1.11
C ALA A 95 9.79 -4.50 -2.32
N CYS A 96 10.32 -4.69 -3.52
CA CYS A 96 9.56 -4.51 -4.77
C CYS A 96 9.80 -5.70 -5.68
N LEU A 97 8.72 -6.31 -6.16
CA LEU A 97 8.74 -7.54 -6.96
C LEU A 97 7.88 -7.36 -8.21
N GLY A 98 8.40 -7.89 -9.33
CA GLY A 98 7.61 -8.00 -10.55
C GLY A 98 6.82 -9.30 -10.53
N VAL A 99 5.51 -9.23 -10.69
CA VAL A 99 4.60 -10.38 -10.66
C VAL A 99 3.46 -10.17 -11.64
N ASN A 100 2.79 -11.26 -12.00
CA ASN A 100 1.54 -11.16 -12.75
C ASN A 100 0.44 -10.71 -11.79
N LEU A 101 -0.25 -9.65 -12.16
CA LEU A 101 -1.41 -9.13 -11.44
C LEU A 101 -2.67 -9.31 -12.27
N GLU A 102 -3.82 -9.33 -11.62
CA GLU A 102 -5.10 -9.60 -12.27
C GLU A 102 -5.55 -8.40 -13.13
N GLY A 103 -5.98 -8.70 -14.37
CA GLY A 103 -6.56 -7.68 -15.26
C GLY A 103 -5.63 -6.51 -15.51
N ASP A 104 -6.15 -5.30 -15.36
CA ASP A 104 -5.42 -4.06 -15.60
C ASP A 104 -4.79 -3.48 -14.33
N VAL A 105 -4.74 -4.25 -13.24
CA VAL A 105 -4.03 -3.87 -12.03
C VAL A 105 -2.53 -3.85 -12.32
N LEU A 106 -1.88 -2.72 -12.12
CA LEU A 106 -0.45 -2.54 -12.39
C LEU A 106 0.39 -2.54 -11.12
N ILE A 107 -0.22 -2.35 -9.96
CA ILE A 107 0.46 -2.30 -8.67
C ILE A 107 -0.45 -2.79 -7.55
N GLU A 108 0.15 -3.51 -6.60
CA GLU A 108 -0.49 -3.90 -5.35
C GLU A 108 0.52 -3.67 -4.22
N VAL A 109 0.06 -3.14 -3.10
CA VAL A 109 0.93 -2.81 -1.95
C VAL A 109 0.34 -3.42 -0.70
N THR A 110 1.19 -4.09 0.08
CA THR A 110 0.88 -4.55 1.43
C THR A 110 1.80 -3.84 2.41
N VAL A 111 1.28 -3.46 3.57
CA VAL A 111 2.08 -2.79 4.59
C VAL A 111 1.79 -3.34 5.98
N THR A 112 2.81 -3.20 6.85
CA THR A 112 2.68 -3.33 8.30
C THR A 112 3.03 -1.98 8.91
N ALA A 113 2.18 -1.49 9.79
CA ALA A 113 2.36 -0.19 10.44
C ALA A 113 2.13 -0.30 11.95
N VAL A 114 2.58 0.72 12.70
CA VAL A 114 2.31 0.82 14.13
C VAL A 114 1.28 1.92 14.38
N ARG A 115 0.49 1.78 15.45
CA ARG A 115 -0.62 2.69 15.75
C ARG A 115 -0.60 3.18 17.19
N SER A 116 0.43 3.44 17.73
CA SER A 116 0.57 4.10 19.03
C SER A 116 1.96 3.89 19.57
#